data_be0789522a63abf500c7273331a05f30
#
_entry.id   be0789522a63abf500c7273331a05f30
#
_cell.length_a   1.000
_cell.length_b   1.000
_cell.length_c   1.000
_cell.angle_alpha   90.00
_cell.angle_beta   90.00
_cell.angle_gamma   90.00
#
_symmetry.space_group_name_H-M   'P 1'
#
loop_
_entity.id
_entity.type
_entity.pdbx_description
1 polymer ?
#
loop_
_entity_poly.entity_id
_entity_poly.type
_entity_poly.pdbx_seq_one_letter_code
_entity_poly.pdbx_strand_id
1 'polypeptide(L)'
;TLAAGFLLLPLTSVVLRGAIGLPQMPASVWQAAGTSLIVALISVVVLLALALPLAGWIATRARGGVEAVGLLGLAASPLMIGTGWFILINPVASPFALALPVTALVNALMALPFALRILVPRLRDTVQIYGRQAQMLGLTGWPLWRWLILPRLRPQIGFAAGLTGALSMGDLGVIALFADPDSATLPLEMYRLMGAYRMEAAAGAALILLALSLGIFWIFDKGGRWHADA
;
A
#
# COMPACT_ATOMS: atom_id res chain seq x y z
N THR A 1 0.65 -1.49 -28.93
CA THR A 1 2.05 -1.05 -29.23
C THR A 1 2.30 0.41 -28.85
N LEU A 2 1.48 1.37 -29.27
CA LEU A 2 1.65 2.80 -28.92
C LEU A 2 1.51 3.07 -27.41
N ALA A 3 0.52 2.47 -26.74
CA ALA A 3 0.34 2.60 -25.28
C ALA A 3 1.53 2.05 -24.48
N ALA A 4 2.11 0.94 -24.93
CA ALA A 4 3.31 0.37 -24.31
C ALA A 4 4.52 1.32 -24.47
N GLY A 5 4.71 1.88 -25.66
CA GLY A 5 5.76 2.89 -25.90
C GLY A 5 5.60 4.12 -25.01
N PHE A 6 4.38 4.63 -24.87
CA PHE A 6 4.08 5.78 -24.01
C PHE A 6 4.42 5.53 -22.53
N LEU A 7 4.20 4.31 -22.03
CA LEU A 7 4.54 3.94 -20.66
C LEU A 7 6.03 3.61 -20.46
N LEU A 8 6.66 2.96 -21.46
CA LEU A 8 8.06 2.55 -21.34
C LEU A 8 9.03 3.71 -21.49
N LEU A 9 8.70 4.73 -22.27
CA LEU A 9 9.56 5.89 -22.52
C LEU A 9 9.93 6.65 -21.22
N PRO A 10 8.99 7.06 -20.35
CA PRO A 10 9.35 7.68 -19.08
C PRO A 10 10.06 6.70 -18.12
N LEU A 11 9.69 5.44 -18.10
CA LEU A 11 10.36 4.44 -17.25
C LEU A 11 11.83 4.24 -17.65
N THR A 12 12.11 4.08 -18.93
CA THR A 12 13.51 3.98 -19.44
C THR A 12 14.29 5.26 -19.13
N SER A 13 13.68 6.44 -19.28
CA SER A 13 14.30 7.71 -18.91
C SER A 13 14.67 7.76 -17.42
N VAL A 14 13.78 7.32 -16.52
CA VAL A 14 14.05 7.23 -15.07
C VAL A 14 15.20 6.26 -14.79
N VAL A 15 15.23 5.10 -15.46
CA VAL A 15 16.31 4.11 -15.25
C VAL A 15 17.65 4.67 -15.73
N LEU A 16 17.72 5.22 -16.94
CA LEU A 16 18.96 5.72 -17.51
C LEU A 16 19.50 6.95 -16.75
N ARG A 17 18.66 7.96 -16.54
CA ARG A 17 19.07 9.17 -15.81
C ARG A 17 19.28 8.89 -14.32
N GLY A 18 18.47 8.02 -13.74
CA GLY A 18 18.61 7.59 -12.35
C GLY A 18 19.93 6.90 -12.08
N ALA A 19 20.38 6.00 -12.97
CA ALA A 19 21.67 5.35 -12.83
C ALA A 19 22.85 6.34 -12.83
N ILE A 20 22.77 7.39 -13.64
CA ILE A 20 23.78 8.48 -13.66
C ILE A 20 23.68 9.33 -12.39
N GLY A 21 22.48 9.53 -11.87
CA GLY A 21 22.23 10.35 -10.69
C GLY A 21 22.55 9.70 -9.33
N LEU A 22 22.68 8.35 -9.28
CA LEU A 22 22.96 7.62 -8.03
C LEU A 22 24.16 8.16 -7.23
N PRO A 23 25.34 8.46 -7.86
CA PRO A 23 26.49 8.96 -7.12
C PRO A 23 26.32 10.40 -6.58
N GLN A 24 25.35 11.14 -7.10
CA GLN A 24 25.14 12.56 -6.76
C GLN A 24 24.08 12.76 -5.68
N MET A 25 23.52 11.66 -5.16
CA MET A 25 22.46 11.71 -4.16
C MET A 25 23.01 12.10 -2.78
N PRO A 26 22.33 13.02 -2.06
CA PRO A 26 22.65 13.30 -0.68
C PRO A 26 22.25 12.14 0.25
N ALA A 27 22.84 12.10 1.43
CA ALA A 27 22.51 11.09 2.45
C ALA A 27 21.02 11.13 2.88
N SER A 28 20.37 12.29 2.78
CA SER A 28 18.94 12.48 3.06
C SER A 28 18.03 11.55 2.23
N VAL A 29 18.42 11.20 1.02
CA VAL A 29 17.67 10.27 0.15
C VAL A 29 17.58 8.87 0.77
N TRP A 30 18.67 8.39 1.37
CA TRP A 30 18.69 7.08 2.01
C TRP A 30 17.86 7.04 3.30
N GLN A 31 17.88 8.11 4.08
CA GLN A 31 17.00 8.26 5.25
C GLN A 31 15.54 8.30 4.82
N ALA A 32 15.21 9.09 3.81
CA ALA A 32 13.86 9.17 3.24
C ALA A 32 13.39 7.83 2.65
N ALA A 33 14.28 7.04 2.05
CA ALA A 33 13.99 5.68 1.58
C ALA A 33 13.61 4.74 2.75
N GLY A 34 14.37 4.81 3.85
CA GLY A 34 14.05 4.06 5.09
C GLY A 34 12.69 4.46 5.67
N THR A 35 12.42 5.77 5.76
CA THR A 35 11.13 6.30 6.25
C THR A 35 9.98 5.81 5.37
N SER A 36 10.10 5.90 4.05
CA SER A 36 9.09 5.39 3.10
C SER A 36 8.84 3.90 3.28
N LEU A 37 9.89 3.11 3.48
CA LEU A 37 9.78 1.67 3.70
C LEU A 37 9.00 1.37 4.99
N ILE A 38 9.28 2.07 6.07
CA ILE A 38 8.57 1.92 7.35
C ILE A 38 7.09 2.29 7.19
N VAL A 39 6.79 3.44 6.56
CA VAL A 39 5.41 3.87 6.31
C VAL A 39 4.66 2.85 5.46
N ALA A 40 5.29 2.33 4.40
CA ALA A 40 4.69 1.31 3.54
C ALA A 40 4.40 0.01 4.30
N LEU A 41 5.31 -0.45 5.15
CA LEU A 41 5.09 -1.65 5.97
C LEU A 41 3.97 -1.45 7.00
N ILE A 42 3.92 -0.29 7.66
CA ILE A 42 2.81 0.04 8.57
C ILE A 42 1.49 0.10 7.81
N SER A 43 1.45 0.72 6.62
CA SER A 43 0.26 0.76 5.76
C SER A 43 -0.24 -0.64 5.40
N VAL A 44 0.66 -1.57 5.08
CA VAL A 44 0.33 -2.97 4.81
C VAL A 44 -0.29 -3.64 6.03
N VAL A 45 0.30 -3.48 7.22
CA VAL A 45 -0.23 -4.06 8.46
C VAL A 45 -1.62 -3.51 8.76
N VAL A 46 -1.80 -2.19 8.69
CA VAL A 46 -3.09 -1.53 8.92
C VAL A 46 -4.12 -2.00 7.89
N LEU A 47 -3.73 -2.04 6.61
CA LEU A 47 -4.63 -2.56 5.58
C LEU A 47 -5.11 -3.97 5.89
N LEU A 48 -4.21 -4.91 6.16
CA LEU A 48 -4.58 -6.31 6.41
C LEU A 48 -5.44 -6.45 7.67
N ALA A 49 -5.15 -5.67 8.72
CA ALA A 49 -5.96 -5.64 9.93
C ALA A 49 -7.40 -5.16 9.68
N LEU A 50 -7.61 -4.27 8.71
CA LEU A 50 -8.93 -3.79 8.31
C LEU A 50 -9.58 -4.67 7.23
N ALA A 51 -8.82 -5.06 6.21
CA ALA A 51 -9.34 -5.73 5.03
C ALA A 51 -9.78 -7.17 5.33
N LEU A 52 -9.04 -7.93 6.15
CA LEU A 52 -9.37 -9.33 6.43
C LEU A 52 -10.71 -9.50 7.17
N PRO A 53 -10.97 -8.82 8.31
CA PRO A 53 -12.26 -8.94 8.97
C PRO A 53 -13.40 -8.38 8.13
N LEU A 54 -13.17 -7.27 7.41
CA LEU A 54 -14.17 -6.67 6.54
C LEU A 54 -14.50 -7.58 5.36
N ALA A 55 -13.50 -8.20 4.71
CA ALA A 55 -13.72 -9.19 3.65
C ALA A 55 -14.51 -10.40 4.17
N GLY A 56 -14.21 -10.88 5.38
CA GLY A 56 -14.95 -11.95 6.03
C GLY A 56 -16.41 -11.60 6.27
N TRP A 57 -16.67 -10.41 6.76
CA TRP A 57 -18.02 -9.92 6.99
C TRP A 57 -18.82 -9.77 5.69
N ILE A 58 -18.20 -9.17 4.65
CA ILE A 58 -18.80 -9.02 3.32
C ILE A 58 -19.10 -10.37 2.68
N ALA A 59 -18.17 -11.31 2.76
CA ALA A 59 -18.33 -12.62 2.12
C ALA A 59 -19.44 -13.46 2.75
N THR A 60 -19.69 -13.32 4.07
CA THR A 60 -20.64 -14.17 4.81
C THR A 60 -22.00 -13.54 5.06
N ARG A 61 -22.10 -12.21 5.16
CA ARG A 61 -23.32 -11.52 5.63
C ARG A 61 -23.87 -10.46 4.67
N ALA A 62 -23.03 -9.86 3.82
CA ALA A 62 -23.49 -8.73 3.03
C ALA A 62 -24.12 -9.15 1.70
N ARG A 63 -25.36 -8.77 1.50
CA ARG A 63 -26.04 -8.80 0.21
C ARG A 63 -26.05 -7.37 -0.35
N GLY A 64 -25.12 -7.05 -1.24
CA GLY A 64 -25.22 -5.90 -2.17
C GLY A 64 -24.85 -4.50 -1.68
N GLY A 65 -24.92 -4.17 -0.38
CA GLY A 65 -24.71 -2.77 0.07
C GLY A 65 -23.30 -2.41 0.48
N VAL A 66 -22.49 -3.36 0.86
CA VAL A 66 -21.15 -3.12 1.45
C VAL A 66 -20.05 -2.97 0.40
N GLU A 67 -20.30 -3.40 -0.83
CA GLU A 67 -19.45 -3.07 -1.97
C GLU A 67 -19.40 -1.55 -2.20
N ALA A 68 -20.47 -0.82 -1.88
CA ALA A 68 -20.52 0.64 -1.95
C ALA A 68 -19.56 1.32 -0.96
N VAL A 69 -19.38 0.77 0.24
CA VAL A 69 -18.45 1.33 1.24
C VAL A 69 -16.99 1.21 0.75
N GLY A 70 -16.64 0.11 0.09
CA GLY A 70 -15.34 -0.03 -0.56
C GLY A 70 -15.14 0.96 -1.71
N LEU A 71 -16.21 1.37 -2.40
CA LEU A 71 -16.14 2.33 -3.50
C LEU A 71 -15.98 3.78 -3.02
N LEU A 72 -16.45 4.12 -1.82
CA LEU A 72 -16.29 5.47 -1.25
C LEU A 72 -14.81 5.86 -1.12
N GLY A 73 -13.94 4.90 -0.79
CA GLY A 73 -12.49 5.12 -0.77
C GLY A 73 -11.89 5.51 -2.13
N LEU A 74 -12.49 5.05 -3.24
CA LEU A 74 -12.04 5.41 -4.59
C LEU A 74 -12.45 6.82 -5.01
N ALA A 75 -13.52 7.34 -4.44
CA ALA A 75 -14.03 8.68 -4.75
C ALA A 75 -13.29 9.80 -3.96
N ALA A 76 -12.63 9.45 -2.87
CA ALA A 76 -11.92 10.40 -2.03
C ALA A 76 -10.45 10.55 -2.47
N SER A 77 -9.98 11.80 -2.54
CA SER A 77 -8.56 12.07 -2.78
C SER A 77 -7.76 11.87 -1.47
N PRO A 78 -6.53 11.27 -1.54
CA PRO A 78 -5.64 11.18 -0.38
C PRO A 78 -5.39 12.53 0.29
N LEU A 79 -5.22 13.58 -0.52
CA LEU A 79 -5.03 14.95 -0.05
C LEU A 79 -6.24 15.45 0.76
N MET A 80 -7.46 15.19 0.30
CA MET A 80 -8.70 15.59 0.98
C MET A 80 -8.83 14.91 2.34
N ILE A 81 -8.57 13.60 2.41
CA ILE A 81 -8.60 12.85 3.67
C ILE A 81 -7.49 13.34 4.61
N GLY A 82 -6.28 13.56 4.08
CA GLY A 82 -5.15 14.11 4.83
C GLY A 82 -5.46 15.48 5.42
N THR A 83 -6.06 16.38 4.64
CA THR A 83 -6.51 17.72 5.12
C THR A 83 -7.55 17.58 6.24
N GLY A 84 -8.52 16.67 6.10
CA GLY A 84 -9.50 16.39 7.15
C GLY A 84 -8.82 15.94 8.46
N TRP A 85 -7.87 15.02 8.38
CA TRP A 85 -7.09 14.59 9.53
C TRP A 85 -6.25 15.73 10.13
N PHE A 86 -5.62 16.56 9.30
CA PHE A 86 -4.87 17.73 9.76
C PHE A 86 -5.75 18.68 10.59
N ILE A 87 -6.94 18.99 10.10
CA ILE A 87 -7.89 19.86 10.80
C ILE A 87 -8.35 19.24 12.13
N LEU A 88 -8.59 17.92 12.15
CA LEU A 88 -9.04 17.22 13.37
C LEU A 88 -7.94 17.11 14.43
N ILE A 89 -6.69 16.93 14.03
CA ILE A 89 -5.56 16.74 14.95
C ILE A 89 -5.05 18.08 15.50
N ASN A 90 -5.04 19.12 14.68
CA ASN A 90 -4.45 20.43 15.02
C ASN A 90 -4.90 21.03 16.36
N PRO A 91 -6.18 20.90 16.81
CA PRO A 91 -6.61 21.41 18.11
C PRO A 91 -6.13 20.59 19.32
N VAL A 92 -5.74 19.31 19.10
CA VAL A 92 -5.47 18.34 20.19
C VAL A 92 -4.00 18.01 20.30
N ALA A 93 -3.30 17.93 19.17
CA ALA A 93 -1.89 17.53 19.10
C ALA A 93 -1.18 18.23 17.94
N SER A 94 0.16 18.21 17.95
CA SER A 94 0.96 18.67 16.81
C SER A 94 0.73 17.73 15.61
N PRO A 95 0.19 18.21 14.48
CA PRO A 95 0.01 17.39 13.28
C PRO A 95 1.31 16.80 12.76
N PHE A 96 2.42 17.51 12.93
CA PHE A 96 3.75 17.08 12.47
C PHE A 96 4.24 15.82 13.20
N ALA A 97 3.97 15.68 14.50
CA ALA A 97 4.34 14.49 15.26
C ALA A 97 3.58 13.22 14.80
N LEU A 98 2.40 13.41 14.20
CA LEU A 98 1.55 12.32 13.71
C LEU A 98 1.59 12.16 12.19
N ALA A 99 2.51 12.85 11.50
CA ALA A 99 2.63 12.84 10.05
C ALA A 99 2.73 11.41 9.47
N LEU A 100 3.68 10.61 9.94
CA LEU A 100 3.91 9.27 9.43
C LEU A 100 2.77 8.28 9.76
N PRO A 101 2.24 8.20 11.00
CA PRO A 101 1.08 7.38 11.31
C PRO A 101 -0.16 7.73 10.50
N VAL A 102 -0.45 9.02 10.32
CA VAL A 102 -1.60 9.48 9.53
C VAL A 102 -1.42 9.13 8.06
N THR A 103 -0.22 9.35 7.50
CA THR A 103 0.09 8.95 6.13
C THR A 103 -0.10 7.44 5.94
N ALA A 104 0.42 6.62 6.86
CA ALA A 104 0.26 5.17 6.78
C ALA A 104 -1.22 4.74 6.84
N LEU A 105 -2.02 5.36 7.71
CA LEU A 105 -3.45 5.08 7.82
C LEU A 105 -4.20 5.47 6.55
N VAL A 106 -3.96 6.67 6.01
CA VAL A 106 -4.62 7.13 4.78
C VAL A 106 -4.25 6.23 3.60
N ASN A 107 -2.97 5.87 3.46
CA ASN A 107 -2.51 4.96 2.41
C ASN A 107 -3.19 3.58 2.51
N ALA A 108 -3.35 3.05 3.72
CA ALA A 108 -4.09 1.81 3.96
C ALA A 108 -5.57 1.94 3.56
N LEU A 109 -6.23 3.05 3.92
CA LEU A 109 -7.63 3.30 3.57
C LEU A 109 -7.82 3.46 2.05
N MET A 110 -6.89 4.13 1.36
CA MET A 110 -6.91 4.27 -0.10
C MET A 110 -6.68 2.95 -0.83
N ALA A 111 -5.89 2.05 -0.26
CA ALA A 111 -5.65 0.72 -0.82
C ALA A 111 -6.76 -0.29 -0.49
N LEU A 112 -7.61 -0.01 0.51
CA LEU A 112 -8.65 -0.92 1.00
C LEU A 112 -9.62 -1.40 -0.08
N PRO A 113 -10.15 -0.54 -1.00
CA PRO A 113 -11.03 -0.97 -2.07
C PRO A 113 -10.39 -2.02 -2.99
N PHE A 114 -9.12 -1.85 -3.30
CA PHE A 114 -8.38 -2.79 -4.15
C PHE A 114 -8.18 -4.12 -3.43
N ALA A 115 -7.80 -4.09 -2.15
CA ALA A 115 -7.65 -5.29 -1.34
C ALA A 115 -8.97 -6.08 -1.22
N LEU A 116 -10.09 -5.40 -0.99
CA LEU A 116 -11.41 -6.04 -0.91
C LEU A 116 -11.81 -6.68 -2.24
N ARG A 117 -11.54 -6.03 -3.38
CA ARG A 117 -11.80 -6.60 -4.72
C ARG A 117 -11.00 -7.88 -4.98
N ILE A 118 -9.85 -8.03 -4.37
CA ILE A 118 -9.00 -9.22 -4.50
C ILE A 118 -9.41 -10.32 -3.50
N LEU A 119 -9.68 -9.94 -2.25
CA LEU A 119 -9.90 -10.87 -1.15
C LEU A 119 -11.32 -11.45 -1.13
N VAL A 120 -12.36 -10.62 -1.36
CA VAL A 120 -13.78 -11.02 -1.19
C VAL A 120 -14.19 -12.14 -2.13
N PRO A 121 -13.92 -12.11 -3.46
CA PRO A 121 -14.32 -13.18 -4.36
C PRO A 121 -13.69 -14.51 -3.93
N ARG A 122 -12.38 -14.52 -3.68
CA ARG A 122 -11.68 -15.74 -3.29
C ARG A 122 -12.14 -16.31 -1.95
N LEU A 123 -12.49 -15.44 -1.01
CA LEU A 123 -13.05 -15.85 0.27
C LEU A 123 -14.43 -16.46 0.10
N ARG A 124 -15.30 -15.86 -0.73
CA ARG A 124 -16.62 -16.43 -1.08
C ARG A 124 -16.47 -17.82 -1.68
N ASP A 125 -15.60 -17.99 -2.67
CA ASP A 125 -15.34 -19.29 -3.31
C ASP A 125 -14.88 -20.32 -2.28
N THR A 126 -13.95 -19.94 -1.42
CA THR A 126 -13.44 -20.84 -0.36
C THR A 126 -14.54 -21.29 0.60
N VAL A 127 -15.39 -20.37 1.04
CA VAL A 127 -16.51 -20.69 1.95
C VAL A 127 -17.59 -21.52 1.23
N GLN A 128 -17.90 -21.24 -0.04
CA GLN A 128 -18.87 -22.03 -0.80
C GLN A 128 -18.42 -23.47 -1.02
N ILE A 129 -17.16 -23.67 -1.37
CA ILE A 129 -16.62 -25.00 -1.68
C ILE A 129 -16.40 -25.85 -0.41
N TYR A 130 -15.81 -25.25 0.62
CA TYR A 130 -15.33 -25.99 1.78
C TYR A 130 -16.09 -25.73 3.09
N GLY A 131 -17.01 -24.76 3.10
CA GLY A 131 -17.71 -24.36 4.32
C GLY A 131 -18.54 -25.46 4.97
N ARG A 132 -19.23 -26.29 4.17
CA ARG A 132 -20.01 -27.43 4.68
C ARG A 132 -19.09 -28.50 5.30
N GLN A 133 -17.98 -28.81 4.64
CA GLN A 133 -17.00 -29.79 5.15
C GLN A 133 -16.34 -29.28 6.45
N ALA A 134 -16.01 -28.01 6.52
CA ALA A 134 -15.46 -27.38 7.71
C ALA A 134 -16.44 -27.45 8.90
N GLN A 135 -17.74 -27.23 8.64
CA GLN A 135 -18.78 -27.37 9.69
C GLN A 135 -18.91 -28.80 10.20
N MET A 136 -18.86 -29.79 9.30
CA MET A 136 -18.88 -31.21 9.70
C MET A 136 -17.67 -31.60 10.55
N LEU A 137 -16.53 -30.93 10.36
CA LEU A 137 -15.30 -31.13 11.17
C LEU A 137 -15.28 -30.24 12.43
N GLY A 138 -16.37 -29.53 12.75
CA GLY A 138 -16.44 -28.62 13.90
C GLY A 138 -15.59 -27.36 13.79
N LEU A 139 -15.06 -27.03 12.59
CA LEU A 139 -14.26 -25.84 12.37
C LEU A 139 -15.18 -24.62 12.26
N THR A 140 -15.29 -23.85 13.35
CA THR A 140 -16.04 -22.60 13.42
C THR A 140 -15.19 -21.47 14.02
N GLY A 141 -15.52 -20.22 13.71
CA GLY A 141 -14.82 -19.06 14.28
C GLY A 141 -13.34 -18.99 13.92
N TRP A 142 -12.47 -18.76 14.89
CA TRP A 142 -11.03 -18.60 14.67
C TRP A 142 -10.33 -19.84 14.08
N PRO A 143 -10.63 -21.10 14.48
CA PRO A 143 -10.08 -22.29 13.81
C PRO A 143 -10.37 -22.35 12.31
N LEU A 144 -11.57 -21.96 11.88
CA LEU A 144 -11.93 -21.87 10.46
C LEU A 144 -11.02 -20.87 9.69
N TRP A 145 -10.77 -19.70 10.29
CA TRP A 145 -9.87 -18.71 9.71
C TRP A 145 -8.44 -19.22 9.62
N ARG A 146 -7.91 -19.75 10.72
CA ARG A 146 -6.51 -20.18 10.82
C ARG A 146 -6.17 -21.35 9.90
N TRP A 147 -7.04 -22.37 9.85
CA TRP A 147 -6.72 -23.64 9.19
C TRP A 147 -7.28 -23.76 7.78
N LEU A 148 -8.34 -23.03 7.43
CA LEU A 148 -8.96 -23.11 6.11
C LEU A 148 -8.79 -21.82 5.32
N ILE A 149 -9.21 -20.67 5.89
CA ILE A 149 -9.32 -19.43 5.12
C ILE A 149 -7.94 -18.82 4.85
N LEU A 150 -7.15 -18.53 5.88
CA LEU A 150 -5.86 -17.86 5.72
C LEU A 150 -4.89 -18.62 4.82
N PRO A 151 -4.71 -19.95 4.94
CA PRO A 151 -3.80 -20.67 4.03
C PRO A 151 -4.21 -20.57 2.57
N ARG A 152 -5.52 -20.60 2.27
CA ARG A 152 -6.05 -20.53 0.90
C ARG A 152 -6.07 -19.12 0.32
N LEU A 153 -6.08 -18.10 1.18
CA LEU A 153 -6.01 -16.70 0.78
C LEU A 153 -4.58 -16.14 0.73
N ARG A 154 -3.57 -16.91 1.09
CA ARG A 154 -2.17 -16.46 1.11
C ARG A 154 -1.75 -15.72 -0.18
N PRO A 155 -1.99 -16.24 -1.39
CA PRO A 155 -1.59 -15.55 -2.61
C PRO A 155 -2.28 -14.19 -2.77
N GLN A 156 -3.58 -14.13 -2.44
CA GLN A 156 -4.36 -12.90 -2.53
C GLN A 156 -3.95 -11.88 -1.46
N ILE A 157 -3.63 -12.36 -0.25
CA ILE A 157 -3.10 -11.53 0.84
C ILE A 157 -1.74 -10.98 0.44
N GLY A 158 -0.84 -11.81 -0.09
CA GLY A 158 0.48 -11.39 -0.56
C GLY A 158 0.38 -10.34 -1.66
N PHE A 159 -0.47 -10.58 -2.67
CA PHE A 159 -0.69 -9.62 -3.74
C PHE A 159 -1.29 -8.29 -3.23
N ALA A 160 -2.31 -8.34 -2.37
CA ALA A 160 -2.91 -7.13 -1.78
C ALA A 160 -1.91 -6.34 -0.92
N ALA A 161 -1.09 -7.04 -0.13
CA ALA A 161 -0.02 -6.45 0.67
C ALA A 161 1.05 -5.79 -0.21
N GLY A 162 1.50 -6.49 -1.26
CA GLY A 162 2.49 -5.97 -2.20
C GLY A 162 1.98 -4.74 -2.94
N LEU A 163 0.74 -4.79 -3.44
CA LEU A 163 0.10 -3.64 -4.10
C LEU A 163 0.01 -2.43 -3.16
N THR A 164 -0.42 -2.64 -1.92
CA THR A 164 -0.52 -1.57 -0.92
C THR A 164 0.84 -0.99 -0.58
N GLY A 165 1.85 -1.83 -0.37
CA GLY A 165 3.22 -1.37 -0.12
C GLY A 165 3.76 -0.53 -1.27
N ALA A 166 3.57 -0.98 -2.51
CA ALA A 166 4.01 -0.23 -3.69
C ALA A 166 3.27 1.10 -3.85
N LEU A 167 1.96 1.14 -3.64
CA LEU A 167 1.16 2.38 -3.69
C LEU A 167 1.57 3.35 -2.59
N SER A 168 1.78 2.85 -1.36
CA SER A 168 2.22 3.67 -0.22
C SER A 168 3.61 4.27 -0.42
N MET A 169 4.53 3.56 -1.08
CA MET A 169 5.85 4.09 -1.42
C MET A 169 5.77 5.32 -2.32
N GLY A 170 4.82 5.36 -3.26
CA GLY A 170 4.65 6.44 -4.23
C GLY A 170 3.79 7.62 -3.76
N ASP A 171 3.23 7.57 -2.53
CA ASP A 171 2.35 8.63 -2.06
C ASP A 171 3.12 9.88 -1.65
N LEU A 172 2.74 11.00 -2.26
CA LEU A 172 3.20 12.35 -1.93
C LEU A 172 2.07 13.18 -1.30
N GLY A 173 0.81 12.83 -1.54
CA GLY A 173 -0.33 13.69 -1.26
C GLY A 173 -0.51 14.00 0.22
N VAL A 174 -0.49 12.99 1.06
CA VAL A 174 -0.71 13.14 2.50
C VAL A 174 0.51 13.73 3.18
N ILE A 175 1.69 13.14 2.94
CA ILE A 175 2.92 13.57 3.60
C ILE A 175 3.31 15.02 3.32
N ALA A 176 2.96 15.53 2.12
CA ALA A 176 3.24 16.92 1.75
C ALA A 176 2.49 17.94 2.63
N LEU A 177 1.34 17.57 3.22
CA LEU A 177 0.59 18.41 4.15
C LEU A 177 1.22 18.46 5.54
N PHE A 178 1.89 17.40 5.93
CA PHE A 178 2.49 17.23 7.26
C PHE A 178 4.01 17.39 7.22
N ALA A 179 4.55 17.94 6.13
CA ALA A 179 5.99 17.97 5.87
C ALA A 179 6.77 18.64 7.01
N ASP A 180 7.43 17.80 7.80
CA ASP A 180 8.49 18.17 8.71
C ASP A 180 9.85 18.03 7.99
N PRO A 181 10.82 18.94 8.17
CA PRO A 181 12.16 18.80 7.62
C PRO A 181 12.81 17.45 7.93
N ASP A 182 12.56 16.90 9.11
CA ASP A 182 13.24 15.70 9.63
C ASP A 182 12.54 14.36 9.28
N SER A 183 11.30 14.39 8.78
CA SER A 183 10.50 13.18 8.50
C SER A 183 10.05 13.06 7.04
N ALA A 184 10.96 13.33 6.11
CA ALA A 184 10.64 13.22 4.68
C ALA A 184 10.52 11.77 4.21
N THR A 185 9.49 11.47 3.42
CA THR A 185 9.43 10.26 2.61
C THR A 185 10.19 10.45 1.30
N LEU A 186 10.50 9.35 0.62
CA LEU A 186 11.27 9.39 -0.63
C LEU A 186 10.61 10.24 -1.74
N PRO A 187 9.28 10.16 -1.98
CA PRO A 187 8.61 11.08 -2.90
C PRO A 187 8.73 12.55 -2.51
N LEU A 188 8.65 12.86 -1.22
CA LEU A 188 8.78 14.23 -0.73
C LEU A 188 10.22 14.74 -0.90
N GLU A 189 11.21 13.93 -0.60
CA GLU A 189 12.63 14.29 -0.82
C GLU A 189 12.94 14.46 -2.31
N MET A 190 12.41 13.60 -3.16
CA MET A 190 12.50 13.76 -4.62
C MET A 190 11.89 15.09 -5.07
N TYR A 191 10.73 15.45 -4.55
CA TYR A 191 10.08 16.74 -4.86
C TYR A 191 10.93 17.94 -4.41
N ARG A 192 11.55 17.87 -3.23
CA ARG A 192 12.49 18.90 -2.72
C ARG A 192 13.73 19.04 -3.60
N LEU A 193 14.31 17.93 -4.04
CA LEU A 193 15.46 17.94 -4.95
C LEU A 193 15.11 18.57 -6.31
N MET A 194 13.91 18.30 -6.84
CA MET A 194 13.41 18.96 -8.07
C MET A 194 13.23 20.45 -7.86
N GLY A 195 12.67 20.88 -6.74
CA GLY A 195 12.51 22.30 -6.37
C GLY A 195 13.85 23.03 -6.20
N ALA A 196 14.89 22.31 -5.79
CA ALA A 196 16.27 22.82 -5.68
C ALA A 196 17.08 22.73 -6.99
N TYR A 197 16.43 22.41 -8.12
CA TYR A 197 17.06 22.22 -9.45
C TYR A 197 18.12 21.12 -9.50
N ARG A 198 18.12 20.17 -8.54
CA ARG A 198 19.04 19.02 -8.50
C ARG A 198 18.45 17.83 -9.22
N MET A 199 18.22 17.98 -10.54
CA MET A 199 17.46 17.01 -11.36
C MET A 199 18.12 15.64 -11.44
N GLU A 200 19.46 15.55 -11.43
CA GLU A 200 20.17 14.26 -11.47
C GLU A 200 20.00 13.48 -10.16
N ALA A 201 20.12 14.16 -9.01
CA ALA A 201 19.87 13.56 -7.72
C ALA A 201 18.39 13.13 -7.56
N ALA A 202 17.44 13.94 -8.08
CA ALA A 202 16.03 13.59 -8.10
C ALA A 202 15.75 12.36 -8.97
N ALA A 203 16.41 12.22 -10.12
CA ALA A 203 16.31 11.04 -10.97
C ALA A 203 16.88 9.77 -10.27
N GLY A 204 17.99 9.91 -9.55
CA GLY A 204 18.53 8.85 -8.71
C GLY A 204 17.54 8.40 -7.62
N ALA A 205 16.91 9.36 -6.92
CA ALA A 205 15.87 9.07 -5.92
C ALA A 205 14.64 8.39 -6.54
N ALA A 206 14.23 8.80 -7.76
CA ALA A 206 13.15 8.15 -8.49
C ALA A 206 13.48 6.70 -8.87
N LEU A 207 14.73 6.39 -9.23
CA LEU A 207 15.17 5.03 -9.50
C LEU A 207 15.13 4.16 -8.23
N ILE A 208 15.56 4.69 -7.08
CA ILE A 208 15.45 3.98 -5.79
C ILE A 208 13.98 3.74 -5.45
N LEU A 209 13.13 4.74 -5.63
CA LEU A 209 11.68 4.61 -5.40
C LEU A 209 11.08 3.48 -6.23
N LEU A 210 11.40 3.44 -7.53
CA LEU A 210 10.97 2.39 -8.44
C LEU A 210 11.46 1.00 -7.97
N ALA A 211 12.74 0.89 -7.64
CA ALA A 211 13.34 -0.38 -7.21
C ALA A 211 12.73 -0.89 -5.89
N LEU A 212 12.53 -0.01 -4.91
CA LEU A 212 11.91 -0.36 -3.63
C LEU A 212 10.44 -0.73 -3.79
N SER A 213 9.66 0.03 -4.59
CA SER A 213 8.25 -0.27 -4.84
C SER A 213 8.07 -1.63 -5.50
N LEU A 214 8.88 -1.93 -6.53
CA LEU A 214 8.88 -3.23 -7.20
C LEU A 214 9.38 -4.34 -6.26
N GLY A 215 10.40 -4.06 -5.45
CA GLY A 215 10.96 -4.99 -4.48
C GLY A 215 9.93 -5.40 -3.41
N ILE A 216 9.23 -4.43 -2.81
CA ILE A 216 8.16 -4.68 -1.84
C ILE A 216 7.06 -5.51 -2.50
N PHE A 217 6.58 -5.10 -3.67
CA PHE A 217 5.54 -5.83 -4.38
C PHE A 217 5.96 -7.29 -4.62
N TRP A 218 7.16 -7.50 -5.15
CA TRP A 218 7.66 -8.83 -5.47
C TRP A 218 7.84 -9.72 -4.23
N ILE A 219 8.37 -9.17 -3.13
CA ILE A 219 8.58 -9.90 -1.87
C ILE A 219 7.26 -10.41 -1.31
N PHE A 220 6.25 -9.54 -1.21
CA PHE A 220 4.95 -9.92 -0.67
C PHE A 220 4.18 -10.87 -1.60
N ASP A 221 4.20 -10.62 -2.90
CA ASP A 221 3.52 -11.46 -3.88
C ASP A 221 4.14 -12.86 -3.94
N LYS A 222 5.47 -12.95 -4.01
CA LYS A 222 6.19 -14.23 -3.98
C LYS A 222 6.02 -14.95 -2.64
N GLY A 223 6.11 -14.22 -1.52
CA GLY A 223 5.88 -14.78 -0.18
C GLY A 223 4.48 -15.35 0.00
N GLY A 224 3.47 -14.72 -0.60
CA GLY A 224 2.10 -15.24 -0.62
C GLY A 224 1.94 -16.53 -1.41
N ARG A 225 2.70 -16.70 -2.49
CA ARG A 225 2.61 -17.89 -3.37
C ARG A 225 3.45 -19.08 -2.93
N TRP A 226 4.50 -18.87 -2.15
CA TRP A 226 5.51 -19.92 -1.83
C TRP A 226 4.95 -21.23 -1.24
N HIS A 227 3.75 -21.24 -0.68
CA HIS A 227 3.11 -22.44 -0.11
C HIS A 227 1.75 -22.74 -0.76
N ALA A 228 1.43 -22.14 -1.90
CA ALA A 228 0.17 -22.40 -2.59
C ALA A 228 0.26 -23.62 -3.53
N ASP A 229 1.48 -24.02 -3.88
CA ASP A 229 1.78 -25.12 -4.83
C ASP A 229 2.18 -26.42 -4.10
N ALA A 230 2.10 -26.44 -2.77
CA ALA A 230 2.30 -27.64 -1.92
C ALA A 230 0.95 -28.07 -1.33
#